data_9279e29c59b4dda39699162badd75142
#
_entry.id   9279e29c59b4dda39699162badd75142
#
_cell.length_a   1.000
_cell.length_b   1.000
_cell.length_c   1.000
_cell.angle_alpha   90.00
_cell.angle_beta   90.00
_cell.angle_gamma   90.00
#
_symmetry.space_group_name_H-M   'P 1'
#
loop_
_entity.id
_entity.type
_entity.pdbx_description
1 polymer ?
#
loop_
_entity_poly.entity_id
_entity_poly.type
_entity_poly.pdbx_seq_one_letter_code
_entity_poly.pdbx_strand_id
1 'polypeptide(L)'
;MNSFNLLLIGLDIVLIGLAGYYLFWQSKIQFTSRYAVSQLIWAVLLGFWFMTTRVNNMPYIIFISIFLVLSIMAGTGGLAPTRLIANGLLARVIPYTHMSSITLTPVSLPNGQEWVVAVFALSKRRMVRLTFQASLQNLLTELSKVLPKTVPVTVQRMN
;
A
#
# COMPACT_ATOMS: atom_id res chain seq x y z
N MET A 1 -27.07 22.33 -13.66
CA MET A 1 -26.02 21.58 -12.99
C MET A 1 -24.71 22.27 -13.35
N ASN A 2 -23.93 22.77 -12.39
CA ASN A 2 -22.69 23.49 -12.69
C ASN A 2 -21.62 22.55 -13.25
N SER A 3 -20.79 23.03 -14.17
CA SER A 3 -19.69 22.26 -14.77
C SER A 3 -18.77 21.63 -13.71
N PHE A 4 -18.59 22.30 -12.58
CA PHE A 4 -17.85 21.80 -11.43
C PHE A 4 -18.46 20.51 -10.83
N ASN A 5 -19.79 20.44 -10.67
CA ASN A 5 -20.47 19.26 -10.14
C ASN A 5 -20.38 18.08 -11.11
N LEU A 6 -20.44 18.33 -12.42
CA LEU A 6 -20.23 17.30 -13.43
C LEU A 6 -18.83 16.70 -13.36
N LEU A 7 -17.81 17.53 -13.18
CA LEU A 7 -16.43 17.10 -13.03
C LEU A 7 -16.27 16.25 -11.75
N LEU A 8 -16.87 16.67 -10.63
CA LEU A 8 -16.82 15.90 -9.38
C LEU A 8 -17.49 14.53 -9.54
N ILE A 9 -18.66 14.46 -10.15
CA ILE A 9 -19.37 13.18 -10.39
C ILE A 9 -18.49 12.25 -11.24
N GLY A 10 -17.87 12.77 -12.30
CA GLY A 10 -16.94 11.98 -13.11
C GLY A 10 -15.76 11.45 -12.30
N LEU A 11 -15.20 12.29 -11.43
CA LEU A 11 -14.09 11.92 -10.56
C LEU A 11 -14.53 10.90 -9.50
N ASP A 12 -15.73 11.05 -8.92
CA ASP A 12 -16.29 10.11 -7.96
C ASP A 12 -16.42 8.70 -8.55
N ILE A 13 -16.91 8.59 -9.79
CA ILE A 13 -17.04 7.31 -10.49
C ILE A 13 -15.66 6.65 -10.65
N VAL A 14 -14.64 7.42 -11.04
CA VAL A 14 -13.26 6.91 -11.17
C VAL A 14 -12.71 6.46 -9.81
N LEU A 15 -12.91 7.23 -8.76
CA LEU A 15 -12.44 6.91 -7.41
C LEU A 15 -13.15 5.69 -6.83
N ILE A 16 -14.46 5.54 -7.06
CA ILE A 16 -15.22 4.34 -6.67
C ILE A 16 -14.66 3.11 -7.36
N GLY A 17 -14.42 3.20 -8.68
CA GLY A 17 -13.80 2.12 -9.44
C GLY A 17 -12.42 1.75 -8.90
N LEU A 18 -11.61 2.74 -8.56
CA LEU A 18 -10.29 2.58 -7.97
C LEU A 18 -10.36 1.94 -6.58
N ALA A 19 -11.31 2.36 -5.75
CA ALA A 19 -11.55 1.77 -4.43
C ALA A 19 -11.93 0.29 -4.53
N GLY A 20 -12.85 -0.05 -5.45
CA GLY A 20 -13.22 -1.44 -5.71
C GLY A 20 -12.03 -2.28 -6.19
N TYR A 21 -11.21 -1.74 -7.08
CA TYR A 21 -9.99 -2.40 -7.54
C TYR A 21 -9.01 -2.67 -6.38
N TYR A 22 -8.81 -1.72 -5.49
CA TYR A 22 -7.92 -1.90 -4.33
C TYR A 22 -8.49 -2.88 -3.32
N LEU A 23 -9.77 -2.82 -3.02
CA LEU A 23 -10.44 -3.80 -2.16
C LEU A 23 -10.26 -5.22 -2.68
N PHE A 24 -10.44 -5.42 -3.98
CA PHE A 24 -10.25 -6.72 -4.61
C PHE A 24 -8.82 -7.25 -4.43
N TRP A 25 -7.80 -6.41 -4.61
CA TRP A 25 -6.42 -6.85 -4.45
C TRP A 25 -6.02 -6.98 -2.99
N GLN A 26 -6.49 -6.10 -2.11
CA GLN A 26 -6.22 -6.20 -0.68
C GLN A 26 -6.85 -7.45 -0.06
N SER A 27 -8.01 -7.87 -0.52
CA SER A 27 -8.64 -9.13 -0.06
C SER A 27 -7.82 -10.39 -0.42
N LYS A 28 -6.89 -10.29 -1.38
CA LYS A 28 -5.99 -11.39 -1.78
C LYS A 28 -4.64 -11.39 -1.06
N ILE A 29 -4.39 -10.46 -0.15
CA ILE A 29 -3.15 -10.44 0.63
C ILE A 29 -3.13 -11.67 1.55
N GLN A 30 -2.12 -12.51 1.39
CA GLN A 30 -1.88 -13.67 2.23
C GLN A 30 -0.94 -13.34 3.39
N PHE A 31 0.01 -12.44 3.16
CA PHE A 31 0.98 -12.02 4.16
C PHE A 31 1.02 -10.49 4.22
N THR A 32 0.43 -9.93 5.30
CA THR A 32 0.29 -8.48 5.45
C THR A 32 1.59 -7.84 5.93
N SER A 33 1.94 -6.70 5.33
CA SER A 33 2.98 -5.82 5.87
C SER A 33 2.41 -4.97 7.01
N ARG A 34 3.31 -4.36 7.78
CA ARG A 34 2.91 -3.36 8.79
C ARG A 34 2.17 -2.21 8.12
N TYR A 35 1.07 -1.80 8.73
CA TYR A 35 0.29 -0.67 8.27
C TYR A 35 1.13 0.62 8.29
N ALA A 36 1.09 1.37 7.21
CA ALA A 36 1.78 2.66 7.09
C ALA A 36 0.99 3.75 7.82
N VAL A 37 1.28 3.95 9.11
CA VAL A 37 0.61 4.92 9.99
C VAL A 37 0.64 6.35 9.42
N SER A 38 1.67 6.68 8.64
CA SER A 38 1.75 7.98 7.94
C SER A 38 0.54 8.25 7.05
N GLN A 39 -0.05 7.21 6.44
CA GLN A 39 -1.26 7.36 5.61
C GLN A 39 -2.48 7.73 6.45
N LEU A 40 -2.58 7.18 7.66
CA LEU A 40 -3.65 7.55 8.59
C LEU A 40 -3.51 9.01 9.04
N ILE A 41 -2.28 9.44 9.35
CA ILE A 41 -2.02 10.84 9.73
C ILE A 41 -2.43 11.79 8.59
N TRP A 42 -2.05 11.47 7.35
CA TRP A 42 -2.46 12.25 6.19
C TRP A 42 -3.97 12.25 5.99
N ALA A 43 -4.65 11.11 6.16
CA ALA A 43 -6.11 11.04 6.06
C ALA A 43 -6.80 11.93 7.10
N VAL A 44 -6.30 11.93 8.34
CA VAL A 44 -6.84 12.79 9.41
C VAL A 44 -6.62 14.27 9.10
N LEU A 45 -5.41 14.66 8.70
CA LEU A 45 -5.09 16.04 8.33
C LEU A 45 -5.97 16.56 7.17
N LEU A 46 -6.13 15.73 6.14
CA LEU A 46 -7.01 16.05 5.01
C LEU A 46 -8.48 16.13 5.43
N GLY A 47 -8.94 15.22 6.31
CA GLY A 47 -10.28 15.27 6.86
C GLY A 47 -10.56 16.58 7.59
N PHE A 48 -9.64 17.03 8.44
CA PHE A 48 -9.74 18.33 9.10
C PHE A 48 -9.75 19.49 8.11
N TRP A 49 -8.86 19.45 7.12
CA TRP A 49 -8.83 20.48 6.06
C TRP A 49 -10.19 20.57 5.34
N PHE A 50 -10.76 19.44 4.94
CA PHE A 50 -12.05 19.42 4.27
C PHE A 50 -13.20 19.90 5.14
N MET A 51 -13.17 19.65 6.45
CA MET A 51 -14.17 20.17 7.39
C MET A 51 -14.16 21.69 7.48
N THR A 52 -13.03 22.36 7.20
CA THR A 52 -12.95 23.82 7.19
C THR A 52 -13.53 24.43 5.93
N THR A 53 -13.67 23.66 4.85
CA THR A 53 -14.27 24.13 3.60
C THR A 53 -15.80 24.08 3.69
N ARG A 54 -16.46 25.24 3.56
CA ARG A 54 -17.93 25.35 3.62
C ARG A 54 -18.63 24.95 2.31
N VAL A 55 -18.15 23.87 1.66
CA VAL A 55 -18.79 23.35 0.45
C VAL A 55 -19.83 22.31 0.87
N ASN A 56 -21.10 22.62 0.62
CA ASN A 56 -22.23 21.80 1.08
C ASN A 56 -23.02 21.25 -0.12
N ASN A 57 -22.32 20.56 -1.04
CA ASN A 57 -22.98 19.88 -2.13
C ASN A 57 -22.70 18.37 -2.09
N MET A 58 -23.64 17.55 -2.51
CA MET A 58 -23.57 16.09 -2.44
C MET A 58 -22.36 15.50 -3.19
N PRO A 59 -22.03 15.87 -4.43
CA PRO A 59 -20.86 15.34 -5.12
C PRO A 59 -19.56 15.61 -4.36
N TYR A 60 -19.41 16.76 -3.75
CA TYR A 60 -18.22 17.10 -2.96
C TYR A 60 -18.11 16.26 -1.68
N ILE A 61 -19.23 16.02 -0.99
CA ILE A 61 -19.24 15.15 0.22
C ILE A 61 -18.86 13.72 -0.15
N ILE A 62 -19.39 13.21 -1.27
CA ILE A 62 -19.06 11.87 -1.79
C ILE A 62 -17.57 11.79 -2.13
N PHE A 63 -17.05 12.78 -2.86
CA PHE A 63 -15.64 12.89 -3.22
C PHE A 63 -14.73 12.78 -1.99
N ILE A 64 -14.98 13.60 -0.97
CA ILE A 64 -14.18 13.61 0.26
C ILE A 64 -14.24 12.24 0.96
N SER A 65 -15.45 11.69 1.08
CA SER A 65 -15.66 10.41 1.77
C SER A 65 -14.87 9.29 1.10
N ILE A 66 -14.95 9.17 -0.23
CA ILE A 66 -14.21 8.16 -0.99
C ILE A 66 -12.69 8.40 -0.88
N PHE A 67 -12.28 9.66 -0.99
CA PHE A 67 -10.87 10.02 -0.90
C PHE A 67 -10.25 9.67 0.48
N LEU A 68 -10.98 9.93 1.56
CA LEU A 68 -10.56 9.55 2.91
C LEU A 68 -10.47 8.02 3.07
N VAL A 69 -11.47 7.28 2.59
CA VAL A 69 -11.47 5.82 2.59
C VAL A 69 -10.25 5.28 1.82
N LEU A 70 -9.99 5.79 0.62
CA LEU A 70 -8.81 5.42 -0.18
C LEU A 70 -7.50 5.75 0.54
N SER A 71 -7.42 6.89 1.22
CA SER A 71 -6.25 7.30 1.99
C SER A 71 -5.96 6.33 3.16
N ILE A 72 -7.00 5.89 3.87
CA ILE A 72 -6.88 4.89 4.94
C ILE A 72 -6.47 3.54 4.36
N MET A 73 -7.10 3.11 3.27
CA MET A 73 -6.77 1.85 2.60
C MET A 73 -5.34 1.83 2.07
N ALA A 74 -4.80 2.97 1.67
CA ALA A 74 -3.44 3.11 1.17
C ALA A 74 -2.35 2.74 2.19
N GLY A 75 -2.68 2.67 3.47
CA GLY A 75 -1.78 2.20 4.52
C GLY A 75 -1.54 0.68 4.53
N THR A 76 -2.41 -0.09 3.88
CA THR A 76 -2.34 -1.56 3.85
C THR A 76 -1.52 -2.02 2.66
N GLY A 77 -0.55 -2.89 2.91
CA GLY A 77 0.25 -3.53 1.87
C GLY A 77 0.58 -4.97 2.25
N GLY A 78 1.21 -5.71 1.34
CA GLY A 78 1.60 -7.09 1.60
C GLY A 78 1.84 -7.93 0.35
N LEU A 79 2.02 -9.21 0.59
CA LEU A 79 2.24 -10.22 -0.44
C LEU A 79 0.92 -10.88 -0.81
N ALA A 80 0.54 -10.83 -2.08
CA ALA A 80 -0.54 -11.61 -2.67
C ALA A 80 0.06 -12.72 -3.55
N PRO A 81 -0.71 -13.74 -3.97
CA PRO A 81 -0.16 -14.90 -4.68
C PRO A 81 0.60 -14.57 -5.96
N THR A 82 0.20 -13.54 -6.69
CA THR A 82 0.77 -13.17 -7.99
C THR A 82 1.36 -11.77 -8.05
N ARG A 83 1.11 -10.94 -7.03
CA ARG A 83 1.47 -9.54 -7.03
C ARG A 83 1.85 -9.04 -5.65
N LEU A 84 2.74 -8.06 -5.61
CA LEU A 84 3.04 -7.26 -4.43
C LEU A 84 2.07 -6.08 -4.37
N ILE A 85 1.50 -5.84 -3.19
CA ILE A 85 0.66 -4.67 -2.94
C ILE A 85 1.47 -3.72 -2.07
N ALA A 86 1.85 -2.59 -2.67
CA ALA A 86 2.65 -1.57 -2.02
C ALA A 86 1.77 -0.58 -1.25
N ASN A 87 2.28 -0.10 -0.11
CA ASN A 87 1.65 1.00 0.62
C ASN A 87 1.77 2.30 -0.18
N GLY A 88 0.73 3.13 -0.17
CA GLY A 88 0.72 4.44 -0.82
C GLY A 88 -0.65 4.83 -1.34
N LEU A 89 -0.89 6.13 -1.49
CA LEU A 89 -2.19 6.71 -1.89
C LEU A 89 -2.68 6.17 -3.24
N LEU A 90 -1.74 5.81 -4.11
CA LEU A 90 -2.00 5.05 -5.34
C LEU A 90 -1.37 3.68 -5.17
N ALA A 91 -1.97 2.85 -4.31
CA ALA A 91 -1.47 1.52 -3.98
C ALA A 91 -1.10 0.77 -5.26
N ARG A 92 0.20 0.55 -5.42
CA ARG A 92 0.74 -0.08 -6.62
C ARG A 92 0.62 -1.58 -6.49
N VAL A 93 -0.16 -2.16 -7.37
CA VAL A 93 -0.26 -3.60 -7.53
C VAL A 93 0.80 -4.03 -8.54
N ILE A 94 1.90 -4.60 -8.05
CA ILE A 94 3.11 -4.85 -8.83
C ILE A 94 3.26 -6.36 -9.07
N PRO A 95 3.27 -6.82 -10.32
CA PRO A 95 3.58 -8.21 -10.63
C PRO A 95 5.01 -8.56 -10.21
N TYR A 96 5.22 -9.75 -9.66
CA TYR A 96 6.55 -10.23 -9.27
C TYR A 96 7.52 -10.33 -10.45
N THR A 97 7.01 -10.50 -11.67
CA THR A 97 7.81 -10.53 -12.90
C THR A 97 8.53 -9.20 -13.21
N HIS A 98 8.08 -8.11 -12.61
CA HIS A 98 8.72 -6.79 -12.79
C HIS A 98 9.77 -6.48 -11.71
N MET A 99 10.05 -7.43 -10.83
CA MET A 99 11.05 -7.28 -9.78
C MET A 99 12.41 -7.75 -10.27
N SER A 100 13.45 -6.96 -9.97
CA SER A 100 14.83 -7.29 -10.30
C SER A 100 15.58 -7.94 -9.14
N SER A 101 15.31 -7.51 -7.91
CA SER A 101 15.91 -8.09 -6.71
C SER A 101 15.10 -7.73 -5.47
N ILE A 102 15.32 -8.50 -4.41
CA ILE A 102 14.72 -8.25 -3.10
C ILE A 102 15.83 -8.25 -2.06
N THR A 103 15.86 -7.22 -1.24
CA THR A 103 16.80 -7.11 -0.11
C THR A 103 15.99 -7.18 1.19
N LEU A 104 16.34 -8.12 2.05
CA LEU A 104 15.73 -8.30 3.37
C LEU A 104 16.70 -7.86 4.44
N THR A 105 16.27 -6.97 5.31
CA THR A 105 17.06 -6.49 6.44
C THR A 105 16.29 -6.81 7.73
N PRO A 106 16.73 -7.81 8.50
CA PRO A 106 16.15 -8.10 9.80
C PRO A 106 16.52 -6.99 10.80
N VAL A 107 15.55 -6.57 11.59
CA VAL A 107 15.70 -5.56 12.64
C VAL A 107 15.17 -6.16 13.93
N SER A 108 16.04 -6.37 14.91
CA SER A 108 15.64 -6.79 16.25
C SER A 108 15.31 -5.58 17.10
N LEU A 109 14.11 -5.56 17.66
CA LEU A 109 13.71 -4.49 18.57
C LEU A 109 14.08 -4.82 20.02
N PRO A 110 14.25 -3.79 20.87
CA PRO A 110 14.58 -3.97 22.29
C PRO A 110 13.54 -4.80 23.06
N ASN A 111 12.32 -4.89 22.57
CA ASN A 111 11.23 -5.69 23.15
C ASN A 111 11.22 -7.17 22.73
N GLY A 112 12.26 -7.63 22.03
CA GLY A 112 12.38 -9.01 21.56
C GLY A 112 11.56 -9.32 20.29
N GLN A 113 10.85 -8.35 19.72
CA GLN A 113 10.14 -8.54 18.46
C GLN A 113 11.12 -8.44 17.28
N GLU A 114 10.95 -9.34 16.33
CA GLU A 114 11.69 -9.32 15.07
C GLU A 114 10.83 -8.66 13.98
N TRP A 115 11.42 -7.70 13.31
CA TRP A 115 10.85 -7.10 12.11
C TRP A 115 11.78 -7.31 10.94
N VAL A 116 11.22 -7.41 9.76
CA VAL A 116 12.00 -7.48 8.53
C VAL A 116 11.59 -6.36 7.60
N VAL A 117 12.55 -5.55 7.23
CA VAL A 117 12.39 -4.54 6.20
C VAL A 117 12.74 -5.16 4.87
N ALA A 118 11.74 -5.29 4.00
CA ALA A 118 11.92 -5.80 2.65
C ALA A 118 11.92 -4.65 1.65
N VAL A 119 12.98 -4.56 0.86
CA VAL A 119 13.13 -3.60 -0.23
C VAL A 119 13.04 -4.36 -1.54
N PHE A 120 11.98 -4.10 -2.29
CA PHE A 120 11.72 -4.68 -3.60
C PHE A 120 12.21 -3.72 -4.67
N ALA A 121 13.27 -4.08 -5.38
CA ALA A 121 13.77 -3.30 -6.51
C ALA A 121 13.03 -3.69 -7.78
N LEU A 122 12.54 -2.70 -8.50
CA LEU A 122 11.85 -2.88 -9.78
C LEU A 122 12.78 -2.53 -10.96
N SER A 123 12.51 -3.10 -12.13
CA SER A 123 13.31 -2.95 -13.36
C SER A 123 13.54 -1.50 -13.82
N LYS A 124 12.77 -0.52 -13.33
CA LYS A 124 12.85 0.90 -13.73
C LYS A 124 13.42 1.81 -12.63
N ARG A 125 14.43 1.38 -11.88
CA ARG A 125 15.07 2.13 -10.78
C ARG A 125 14.06 2.58 -9.69
N ARG A 126 12.94 1.92 -9.57
CA ARG A 126 11.95 2.17 -8.51
C ARG A 126 12.12 1.14 -7.43
N MET A 127 12.01 1.56 -6.19
CA MET A 127 12.07 0.69 -5.03
C MET A 127 10.76 0.79 -4.25
N VAL A 128 10.31 -0.33 -3.73
CA VAL A 128 9.18 -0.40 -2.81
C VAL A 128 9.70 -0.99 -1.51
N ARG A 129 9.45 -0.30 -0.42
CA ARG A 129 9.84 -0.72 0.92
C ARG A 129 8.61 -1.13 1.70
N LEU A 130 8.60 -2.35 2.20
CA LEU A 130 7.58 -2.84 3.13
C LEU A 130 8.25 -3.35 4.39
N THR A 131 7.59 -3.17 5.52
CA THR A 131 8.05 -3.70 6.81
C THR A 131 7.10 -4.80 7.25
N PHE A 132 7.63 -5.96 7.59
CA PHE A 132 6.87 -7.10 8.06
C PHE A 132 7.16 -7.35 9.54
N GLN A 133 6.11 -7.61 10.32
CA GLN A 133 6.22 -8.02 11.72
C GLN A 133 6.28 -9.54 11.78
N ALA A 134 7.40 -10.09 11.34
CA ALA A 134 7.62 -11.54 11.29
C ALA A 134 9.12 -11.84 11.37
N SER A 135 9.45 -13.07 11.72
CA SER A 135 10.82 -13.55 11.64
C SER A 135 11.30 -13.65 10.19
N LEU A 136 12.60 -13.50 9.99
CA LEU A 136 13.21 -13.60 8.67
C LEU A 136 12.87 -14.95 8.00
N GLN A 137 12.87 -16.05 8.76
CA GLN A 137 12.57 -17.39 8.22
C GLN A 137 11.12 -17.49 7.72
N ASN A 138 10.16 -16.98 8.47
CA ASN A 138 8.76 -16.96 8.06
C ASN A 138 8.56 -16.17 6.77
N LEU A 139 9.18 -14.99 6.71
CA LEU A 139 9.09 -14.15 5.50
C LEU A 139 9.75 -14.82 4.29
N LEU A 140 10.91 -15.47 4.45
CA LEU A 140 11.57 -16.21 3.38
C LEU A 140 10.70 -17.38 2.90
N THR A 141 10.04 -18.08 3.80
CA THR A 141 9.13 -19.18 3.45
C THR A 141 7.95 -18.66 2.61
N GLU A 142 7.33 -17.58 3.02
CA GLU A 142 6.22 -16.97 2.26
C GLU A 142 6.68 -16.41 0.92
N LEU A 143 7.83 -15.74 0.86
CA LEU A 143 8.41 -15.25 -0.40
C LEU A 143 8.73 -16.40 -1.36
N SER A 144 9.25 -17.52 -0.86
CA SER A 144 9.56 -18.69 -1.70
C SER A 144 8.34 -19.32 -2.37
N LYS A 145 7.14 -19.15 -1.80
CA LYS A 145 5.88 -19.66 -2.37
C LYS A 145 5.37 -18.80 -3.54
N VAL A 146 5.64 -17.49 -3.49
CA VAL A 146 5.03 -16.53 -4.43
C VAL A 146 6.00 -15.96 -5.46
N LEU A 147 7.31 -16.01 -5.17
CA LEU A 147 8.33 -15.44 -6.05
C LEU A 147 8.73 -16.39 -7.19
N PRO A 148 8.94 -15.87 -8.40
CA PRO A 148 9.64 -16.60 -9.45
C PRO A 148 11.08 -16.92 -9.00
N LYS A 149 11.59 -18.11 -9.34
CA LYS A 149 12.98 -18.53 -9.04
C LYS A 149 14.06 -17.62 -9.64
N THR A 150 13.69 -16.74 -10.55
CA THR A 150 14.59 -15.79 -11.23
C THR A 150 14.90 -14.54 -10.42
N VAL A 151 14.15 -14.26 -9.35
CA VAL A 151 14.35 -13.05 -8.54
C VAL A 151 15.31 -13.36 -7.39
N PRO A 152 16.53 -12.77 -7.37
CA PRO A 152 17.48 -12.98 -6.30
C PRO A 152 16.98 -12.31 -5.00
N VAL A 153 17.07 -13.07 -3.90
CA VAL A 153 16.77 -12.57 -2.55
C VAL A 153 18.08 -12.48 -1.78
N THR A 154 18.43 -11.27 -1.36
CA THR A 154 19.63 -11.00 -0.57
C THR A 154 19.25 -10.64 0.86
N VAL A 155 19.90 -11.25 1.84
CA VAL A 155 19.73 -10.90 3.26
C VAL A 155 20.91 -10.02 3.68
N GLN A 156 20.62 -8.80 4.07
CA GLN A 156 21.61 -7.86 4.58
C GLN A 156 21.41 -7.69 6.09
N ARG A 157 22.41 -8.12 6.87
CA ARG A 157 22.41 -7.88 8.32
C ARG A 157 22.99 -6.49 8.60
N MET A 158 22.31 -5.71 9.42
CA MET A 158 22.94 -4.54 10.02
C MET A 158 23.92 -4.99 11.09
N ASN A 159 25.21 -4.66 10.91
CA ASN A 159 26.22 -4.76 11.96
C ASN A 159 26.08 -3.57 12.88
#